data_dd528c323c67916d937643a66af461ed
#
_entry.id   dd528c323c67916d937643a66af461ed
#
_cell.length_a   1.000
_cell.length_b   1.000
_cell.length_c   1.000
_cell.angle_alpha   90.00
_cell.angle_beta   90.00
_cell.angle_gamma   90.00
#
_symmetry.space_group_name_H-M   'P 1'
#
loop_
_entity.id
_entity.type
_entity.pdbx_description
1 polymer ?
#
loop_
_entity_poly.entity_id
_entity_poly.type
_entity_poly.pdbx_seq_one_letter_code
_entity_poly.pdbx_strand_id
1 'polypeptide(L)'
;DSRHALGYSPNLLLHAPPPTHINQVWVADITYIPLRTGDFAYLALVMDLFSRRVLGWDLAALMTEMLVLEALRQAIRLRQPPPNLIHHSDRGGQYAGNAYRALLRRAAIRQSMSRADECYDNAFMESCFGTIKTELEMTEYDHVPHARAEIGPYLNYYNLERRHSSLGYLSPCQFESL
;
A
#
# COMPACT_ATOMS: atom_id res chain seq x y z
N ASP A 1 -7.29 -26.42 -14.34
CA ASP A 1 -8.27 -25.34 -14.41
C ASP A 1 -8.84 -25.04 -13.01
N SER A 2 -7.99 -24.51 -12.12
CA SER A 2 -8.43 -24.09 -10.79
C SER A 2 -8.90 -22.64 -10.88
N ARG A 3 -10.06 -22.42 -11.47
CA ARG A 3 -10.83 -21.20 -11.28
C ARG A 3 -11.37 -21.23 -9.85
N HIS A 4 -10.53 -20.92 -8.88
CA HIS A 4 -11.02 -20.51 -7.58
C HIS A 4 -11.82 -19.22 -7.79
N ALA A 5 -13.14 -19.35 -7.77
CA ALA A 5 -14.05 -18.22 -7.67
C ALA A 5 -13.88 -17.58 -6.29
N LEU A 6 -12.74 -16.93 -6.06
CA LEU A 6 -12.56 -16.03 -4.93
C LEU A 6 -13.49 -14.86 -5.20
N GLY A 7 -14.63 -14.85 -4.52
CA GLY A 7 -15.56 -13.73 -4.61
C GLY A 7 -14.84 -12.43 -4.29
N TYR A 8 -14.96 -11.41 -5.14
CA TYR A 8 -14.36 -10.10 -4.87
C TYR A 8 -15.24 -9.30 -3.92
N SER A 9 -14.62 -8.52 -3.05
CA SER A 9 -15.33 -7.57 -2.19
C SER A 9 -15.87 -6.39 -3.01
N PRO A 10 -17.00 -5.79 -2.60
CA PRO A 10 -17.54 -4.62 -3.31
C PRO A 10 -16.60 -3.42 -3.21
N ASN A 11 -16.69 -2.50 -4.18
CA ASN A 11 -16.01 -1.21 -4.09
C ASN A 11 -16.78 -0.28 -3.15
N LEU A 12 -16.24 -0.09 -1.94
CA LEU A 12 -16.85 0.77 -0.92
C LEU A 12 -16.49 2.25 -1.09
N LEU A 13 -15.55 2.58 -1.98
CA LEU A 13 -15.10 3.97 -2.21
C LEU A 13 -15.83 4.65 -3.38
N LEU A 14 -16.51 3.89 -4.24
CA LEU A 14 -17.06 4.39 -5.50
C LEU A 14 -17.92 5.65 -5.35
N HIS A 15 -18.64 5.78 -4.24
CA HIS A 15 -19.49 6.94 -3.93
C HIS A 15 -19.21 7.48 -2.51
N ALA A 16 -18.13 7.07 -1.88
CA ALA A 16 -17.76 7.55 -0.57
C ALA A 16 -17.15 8.96 -0.66
N PRO A 17 -17.43 9.84 0.31
CA PRO A 17 -16.72 11.10 0.40
C PRO A 17 -15.23 10.85 0.70
N PRO A 18 -14.35 11.80 0.34
CA PRO A 18 -12.94 11.72 0.75
C PRO A 18 -12.79 11.57 2.26
N PRO A 19 -11.78 10.83 2.74
CA PRO A 19 -11.55 10.71 4.18
C PRO A 19 -11.21 12.07 4.79
N THR A 20 -11.68 12.31 6.01
CA THR A 20 -11.52 13.57 6.75
C THR A 20 -10.55 13.46 7.93
N HIS A 21 -10.14 12.23 8.27
CA HIS A 21 -9.14 11.97 9.32
C HIS A 21 -8.40 10.66 9.06
N ILE A 22 -7.32 10.45 9.79
CA ILE A 22 -6.52 9.22 9.71
C ILE A 22 -7.34 7.98 10.09
N ASN A 23 -6.94 6.83 9.58
CA ASN A 23 -7.53 5.52 9.88
C ASN A 23 -9.01 5.37 9.46
N GLN A 24 -9.48 6.16 8.50
CA GLN A 24 -10.76 5.92 7.82
C GLN A 24 -10.61 4.99 6.63
N VAL A 25 -9.60 5.25 5.80
CA VAL A 25 -9.32 4.48 4.60
C VAL A 25 -7.82 4.25 4.49
N TRP A 26 -7.43 2.99 4.36
CA TRP A 26 -6.10 2.60 3.92
C TRP A 26 -6.18 2.07 2.49
N VAL A 27 -5.20 2.42 1.69
CA VAL A 27 -5.04 1.91 0.32
C VAL A 27 -3.79 1.06 0.23
N ALA A 28 -3.85 -0.01 -0.56
CA ALA A 28 -2.74 -0.93 -0.74
C ALA A 28 -2.56 -1.28 -2.21
N ASP A 29 -1.30 -1.41 -2.61
CA ASP A 29 -0.93 -1.81 -3.96
C ASP A 29 0.48 -2.39 -4.01
N ILE A 30 0.84 -3.02 -5.14
CA ILE A 30 2.14 -3.62 -5.41
C ILE A 30 2.73 -2.97 -6.65
N THR A 31 4.03 -2.66 -6.61
CA THR A 31 4.79 -2.23 -7.78
C THR A 31 6.02 -3.09 -8.04
N TYR A 32 6.54 -3.02 -9.26
CA TYR A 32 7.75 -3.72 -9.69
C TYR A 32 8.98 -2.89 -9.38
N ILE A 33 10.03 -3.54 -8.91
CA ILE A 33 11.36 -2.96 -8.68
C ILE A 33 12.35 -3.72 -9.56
N PRO A 34 12.94 -3.11 -10.58
CA PRO A 34 13.83 -3.81 -11.52
C PRO A 34 15.14 -4.20 -10.83
N LEU A 35 15.65 -5.38 -11.19
CA LEU A 35 16.94 -5.90 -10.76
C LEU A 35 17.89 -6.01 -11.97
N ARG A 36 19.18 -5.84 -11.73
CA ARG A 36 20.22 -5.96 -12.78
C ARG A 36 20.30 -7.32 -13.45
N THR A 37 19.75 -8.35 -12.81
CA THR A 37 19.61 -9.69 -13.39
C THR A 37 18.62 -9.75 -14.54
N GLY A 38 17.80 -8.70 -14.75
CA GLY A 38 16.67 -8.70 -15.66
C GLY A 38 15.36 -9.18 -15.04
N ASP A 39 15.40 -9.63 -13.78
CA ASP A 39 14.22 -9.99 -12.98
C ASP A 39 13.62 -8.76 -12.27
N PHE A 40 12.57 -8.99 -11.53
CA PHE A 40 11.91 -7.99 -10.69
C PHE A 40 11.85 -8.44 -9.24
N ALA A 41 11.96 -7.49 -8.33
CA ALA A 41 11.39 -7.59 -6.99
C ALA A 41 10.02 -6.90 -6.96
N TYR A 42 9.23 -7.16 -5.93
CA TYR A 42 7.88 -6.63 -5.76
C TYR A 42 7.81 -5.88 -4.44
N LEU A 43 7.40 -4.62 -4.51
CA LEU A 43 7.20 -3.76 -3.35
C LEU A 43 5.70 -3.62 -3.08
N ALA A 44 5.24 -4.12 -1.94
CA ALA A 44 3.88 -3.89 -1.45
C ALA A 44 3.88 -2.75 -0.43
N LEU A 45 2.92 -1.84 -0.54
CA LEU A 45 2.69 -0.74 0.41
C LEU A 45 1.26 -0.76 0.94
N VAL A 46 1.11 -0.31 2.18
CA VAL A 46 -0.17 0.12 2.76
C VAL A 46 -0.02 1.57 3.19
N MET A 47 -0.92 2.44 2.75
CA MET A 47 -0.87 3.88 2.96
C MET A 47 -2.20 4.39 3.54
N ASP A 48 -2.14 5.30 4.50
CA ASP A 48 -3.32 6.05 4.94
C ASP A 48 -3.71 7.07 3.87
N LEU A 49 -4.96 6.98 3.40
CA LEU A 49 -5.42 7.81 2.28
C LEU A 49 -5.55 9.29 2.67
N PHE A 50 -5.82 9.62 3.93
CA PHE A 50 -5.95 10.99 4.40
C PHE A 50 -4.58 11.68 4.55
N SER A 51 -3.66 11.04 5.26
CA SER A 51 -2.34 11.63 5.58
C SER A 51 -1.24 11.32 4.57
N ARG A 52 -1.48 10.39 3.62
CA ARG A 52 -0.46 9.87 2.70
C ARG A 52 0.70 9.14 3.38
N ARG A 53 0.58 8.84 4.65
CA ARG A 53 1.61 8.13 5.40
C ARG A 53 1.66 6.66 4.99
N VAL A 54 2.84 6.18 4.64
CA VAL A 54 3.11 4.76 4.44
C VAL A 54 3.13 4.08 5.82
N LEU A 55 2.22 3.15 6.04
CA LEU A 55 2.00 2.48 7.32
C LEU A 55 2.71 1.13 7.44
N GLY A 56 2.87 0.47 6.31
CA GLY A 56 3.54 -0.82 6.22
C GLY A 56 3.99 -1.09 4.81
N TRP A 57 5.06 -1.87 4.68
CA TRP A 57 5.63 -2.25 3.40
C TRP A 57 6.42 -3.54 3.51
N ASP A 58 6.55 -4.23 2.40
CA ASP A 58 7.47 -5.34 2.27
C ASP A 58 7.97 -5.45 0.83
N LEU A 59 9.12 -6.09 0.67
CA LEU A 59 9.79 -6.30 -0.61
C LEU A 59 10.21 -7.77 -0.74
N ALA A 60 9.85 -8.41 -1.83
CA ALA A 60 10.18 -9.81 -2.07
C ALA A 60 10.47 -10.10 -3.54
N ALA A 61 11.18 -11.20 -3.80
CA ALA A 61 11.44 -11.68 -5.17
C ALA A 61 10.19 -12.28 -5.83
N LEU A 62 9.16 -12.63 -5.07
CA LEU A 62 7.93 -13.25 -5.58
C LEU A 62 6.71 -12.46 -5.09
N MET A 63 5.74 -12.29 -5.99
CA MET A 63 4.46 -11.64 -5.70
C MET A 63 3.50 -12.66 -5.07
N THR A 64 3.69 -12.93 -3.78
CA THR A 64 2.91 -13.89 -3.00
C THR A 64 1.93 -13.21 -2.05
N GLU A 65 0.97 -13.98 -1.51
CA GLU A 65 0.09 -13.48 -0.43
C GLU A 65 0.91 -13.02 0.81
N MET A 66 2.04 -13.66 1.09
CA MET A 66 2.90 -13.28 2.22
C MET A 66 3.45 -11.86 2.11
N LEU A 67 3.77 -11.39 0.90
CA LEU A 67 4.25 -10.04 0.64
C LEU A 67 3.25 -8.98 1.13
N VAL A 68 1.99 -9.10 0.73
CA VAL A 68 0.94 -8.15 1.13
C VAL A 68 0.52 -8.33 2.58
N LEU A 69 0.56 -9.56 3.11
CA LEU A 69 0.29 -9.84 4.52
C LEU A 69 1.27 -9.15 5.45
N GLU A 70 2.57 -9.17 5.13
CA GLU A 70 3.56 -8.52 5.98
C GLU A 70 3.40 -6.99 5.99
N ALA A 71 3.14 -6.38 4.86
CA ALA A 71 2.82 -4.95 4.79
C ALA A 71 1.58 -4.60 5.64
N LEU A 72 0.51 -5.40 5.54
CA LEU A 72 -0.70 -5.18 6.34
C LEU A 72 -0.47 -5.41 7.84
N ARG A 73 0.30 -6.42 8.23
CA ARG A 73 0.65 -6.67 9.64
C ARG A 73 1.39 -5.49 10.26
N GLN A 74 2.33 -4.89 9.53
CA GLN A 74 3.05 -3.70 9.99
C GLN A 74 2.09 -2.52 10.19
N ALA A 75 1.19 -2.26 9.24
CA ALA A 75 0.19 -1.21 9.34
C ALA A 75 -0.73 -1.40 10.56
N ILE A 76 -1.24 -2.62 10.78
CA ILE A 76 -2.09 -2.94 11.93
C ILE A 76 -1.31 -2.76 13.25
N ARG A 77 -0.08 -3.25 13.34
CA ARG A 77 0.76 -3.07 14.55
C ARG A 77 1.03 -1.61 14.86
N LEU A 78 1.32 -0.82 13.84
CA LEU A 78 1.61 0.61 13.98
C LEU A 78 0.40 1.42 14.45
N ARG A 79 -0.77 1.11 13.91
CA ARG A 79 -1.97 1.94 14.06
C ARG A 79 -2.98 1.42 15.05
N GLN A 80 -3.07 0.11 15.26
CA GLN A 80 -4.16 -0.52 16.02
C GLN A 80 -5.52 0.11 15.66
N PRO A 81 -5.92 0.01 14.37
CA PRO A 81 -7.00 0.82 13.82
C PRO A 81 -8.33 0.57 14.50
N PRO A 82 -9.21 1.58 14.55
CA PRO A 82 -10.56 1.40 15.04
C PRO A 82 -11.34 0.44 14.12
N PRO A 83 -12.39 -0.21 14.64
CA PRO A 83 -13.29 -1.01 13.81
C PRO A 83 -13.87 -0.21 12.63
N ASN A 84 -14.19 -0.91 11.54
CA ASN A 84 -14.80 -0.36 10.33
C ASN A 84 -13.91 0.52 9.46
N LEU A 85 -12.60 0.62 9.73
CA LEU A 85 -11.65 1.13 8.76
C LEU A 85 -11.85 0.40 7.43
N ILE A 86 -11.80 1.13 6.31
CA ILE A 86 -11.85 0.55 4.97
C ILE A 86 -10.43 0.30 4.48
N HIS A 87 -10.14 -0.94 4.08
CA HIS A 87 -8.91 -1.30 3.37
C HIS A 87 -9.26 -1.50 1.90
N HIS A 88 -8.71 -0.68 1.02
CA HIS A 88 -8.97 -0.68 -0.41
C HIS A 88 -7.77 -1.13 -1.22
N SER A 89 -7.99 -2.04 -2.17
CA SER A 89 -6.99 -2.53 -3.12
C SER A 89 -7.61 -2.80 -4.48
N ASP A 90 -6.80 -3.17 -5.45
CA ASP A 90 -7.27 -3.81 -6.67
C ASP A 90 -7.80 -5.23 -6.41
N ARG A 91 -8.21 -5.92 -7.47
CA ARG A 91 -8.67 -7.33 -7.43
C ARG A 91 -7.53 -8.32 -7.59
N GLY A 92 -6.30 -7.97 -7.25
CA GLY A 92 -5.18 -8.90 -7.23
C GLY A 92 -5.47 -10.13 -6.38
N GLY A 93 -5.04 -11.30 -6.85
CA GLY A 93 -5.25 -12.57 -6.14
C GLY A 93 -4.66 -12.58 -4.73
N GLN A 94 -3.60 -11.83 -4.49
CA GLN A 94 -2.95 -11.66 -3.19
C GLN A 94 -3.90 -11.06 -2.15
N TYR A 95 -4.70 -10.07 -2.54
CA TYR A 95 -5.69 -9.40 -1.67
C TYR A 95 -6.98 -10.22 -1.48
N ALA A 96 -7.27 -11.13 -2.43
CA ALA A 96 -8.41 -12.05 -2.35
C ALA A 96 -8.09 -13.31 -1.56
N GLY A 97 -6.84 -13.51 -1.15
CA GLY A 97 -6.37 -14.69 -0.42
C GLY A 97 -7.07 -14.90 0.93
N ASN A 98 -7.18 -16.15 1.34
CA ASN A 98 -7.88 -16.49 2.58
C ASN A 98 -7.20 -15.97 3.83
N ALA A 99 -5.85 -16.00 3.87
CA ALA A 99 -5.08 -15.51 5.01
C ALA A 99 -5.17 -13.97 5.11
N TYR A 100 -5.15 -13.27 3.98
CA TYR A 100 -5.31 -11.83 3.94
C TYR A 100 -6.68 -11.40 4.46
N ARG A 101 -7.74 -12.03 3.97
CA ARG A 101 -9.11 -11.79 4.44
C ARG A 101 -9.32 -12.13 5.92
N ALA A 102 -8.71 -13.22 6.39
CA ALA A 102 -8.76 -13.60 7.79
C ALA A 102 -8.11 -12.54 8.69
N LEU A 103 -6.98 -11.95 8.25
CA LEU A 103 -6.32 -10.87 8.98
C LEU A 103 -7.18 -9.61 9.05
N LEU A 104 -7.79 -9.20 7.92
CA LEU A 104 -8.71 -8.06 7.88
C LEU A 104 -9.91 -8.27 8.83
N ARG A 105 -10.54 -9.44 8.79
CA ARG A 105 -11.66 -9.76 9.70
C ARG A 105 -11.27 -9.71 11.17
N ARG A 106 -10.12 -10.28 11.55
CA ARG A 106 -9.62 -10.24 12.94
C ARG A 106 -9.35 -8.83 13.42
N ALA A 107 -8.94 -7.94 12.54
CA ALA A 107 -8.71 -6.54 12.85
C ALA A 107 -9.98 -5.67 12.72
N ALA A 108 -11.15 -6.27 12.44
CA ALA A 108 -12.42 -5.58 12.17
C ALA A 108 -12.33 -4.54 11.04
N ILE A 109 -11.48 -4.79 10.05
CA ILE A 109 -11.26 -3.95 8.87
C ILE A 109 -12.18 -4.43 7.74
N ARG A 110 -12.85 -3.50 7.08
CA ARG A 110 -13.73 -3.76 5.94
C ARG A 110 -12.91 -3.78 4.65
N GLN A 111 -13.00 -4.87 3.91
CA GLN A 111 -12.33 -4.97 2.60
C GLN A 111 -13.14 -4.30 1.50
N SER A 112 -12.46 -3.50 0.70
CA SER A 112 -12.97 -2.86 -0.52
C SER A 112 -12.03 -3.18 -1.69
N MET A 113 -12.60 -3.46 -2.87
CA MET A 113 -11.81 -3.79 -4.07
C MET A 113 -12.35 -3.04 -5.29
N SER A 114 -11.46 -2.33 -6.01
CA SER A 114 -11.80 -1.67 -7.28
C SER A 114 -11.82 -2.66 -8.44
N ARG A 115 -12.59 -2.34 -9.48
CA ARG A 115 -12.52 -3.03 -10.78
C ARG A 115 -11.39 -2.44 -11.63
N ALA A 116 -10.94 -3.20 -12.64
CA ALA A 116 -9.85 -2.79 -13.53
C ALA A 116 -10.13 -1.50 -14.32
N ASP A 117 -11.38 -1.15 -14.49
CA ASP A 117 -11.88 0.03 -15.19
C ASP A 117 -12.23 1.22 -14.26
N GLU A 118 -12.05 1.05 -12.95
CA GLU A 118 -12.28 2.09 -11.93
C GLU A 118 -10.93 2.71 -11.48
N CYS A 119 -10.21 3.33 -12.40
CA CYS A 119 -8.82 3.78 -12.22
C CYS A 119 -8.63 4.90 -11.18
N TYR A 120 -9.67 5.62 -10.78
CA TYR A 120 -9.54 6.76 -9.87
C TYR A 120 -9.16 6.36 -8.43
N ASP A 121 -9.53 5.17 -8.01
CA ASP A 121 -9.34 4.74 -6.63
C ASP A 121 -7.88 4.40 -6.32
N ASN A 122 -7.06 4.11 -7.33
CA ASN A 122 -5.64 3.75 -7.18
C ASN A 122 -4.66 4.88 -7.56
N ALA A 123 -5.15 6.03 -8.03
CA ALA A 123 -4.33 7.15 -8.47
C ALA A 123 -3.35 7.64 -7.38
N PHE A 124 -3.73 7.54 -6.11
CA PHE A 124 -2.87 7.92 -4.99
C PHE A 124 -1.69 6.97 -4.81
N MET A 125 -1.90 5.67 -5.01
CA MET A 125 -0.82 4.67 -4.97
C MET A 125 0.08 4.82 -6.19
N GLU A 126 -0.45 5.02 -7.38
CA GLU A 126 0.32 5.30 -8.60
C GLU A 126 1.20 6.54 -8.43
N SER A 127 0.65 7.62 -7.87
CA SER A 127 1.41 8.84 -7.56
C SER A 127 2.50 8.58 -6.53
N CYS A 128 2.23 7.81 -5.48
CA CYS A 128 3.21 7.43 -4.47
C CYS A 128 4.35 6.61 -5.08
N PHE A 129 4.04 5.58 -5.85
CA PHE A 129 5.05 4.76 -6.53
C PHE A 129 5.86 5.55 -7.56
N GLY A 130 5.21 6.43 -8.32
CA GLY A 130 5.89 7.34 -9.25
C GLY A 130 6.90 8.23 -8.52
N THR A 131 6.53 8.79 -7.39
CA THR A 131 7.41 9.59 -6.53
C THR A 131 8.59 8.78 -6.02
N ILE A 132 8.34 7.60 -5.44
CA ILE A 132 9.38 6.69 -4.94
C ILE A 132 10.38 6.37 -6.04
N LYS A 133 9.88 5.96 -7.21
CA LYS A 133 10.70 5.59 -8.35
C LYS A 133 11.54 6.76 -8.88
N THR A 134 10.96 7.94 -8.97
CA THR A 134 11.67 9.13 -9.46
C THR A 134 12.74 9.59 -8.47
N GLU A 135 12.44 9.64 -7.19
CA GLU A 135 13.36 10.17 -6.19
C GLU A 135 14.47 9.19 -5.81
N LEU A 136 14.27 7.89 -5.96
CA LEU A 136 15.32 6.88 -5.85
C LEU A 136 16.15 6.75 -7.15
N GLU A 137 15.87 7.60 -8.16
CA GLU A 137 16.56 7.56 -9.47
C GLU A 137 16.56 6.17 -10.09
N MET A 138 15.49 5.46 -9.99
CA MET A 138 15.27 4.02 -10.23
C MET A 138 16.28 3.39 -11.18
N THR A 139 17.49 3.28 -10.68
CA THR A 139 18.49 2.37 -11.22
C THR A 139 18.12 0.95 -10.81
N GLU A 140 18.53 -0.01 -11.62
CA GLU A 140 18.37 -1.41 -11.28
C GLU A 140 19.18 -1.75 -10.04
N TYR A 141 18.58 -2.44 -9.09
CA TYR A 141 19.26 -2.93 -7.90
C TYR A 141 19.94 -4.28 -8.17
N ASP A 142 21.02 -4.56 -7.48
CA ASP A 142 21.78 -5.82 -7.67
C ASP A 142 20.95 -7.04 -7.25
N HIS A 143 20.21 -6.92 -6.16
CA HIS A 143 19.39 -7.99 -5.56
C HIS A 143 18.38 -7.40 -4.56
N VAL A 144 17.43 -8.21 -4.09
CA VAL A 144 16.38 -7.80 -3.17
C VAL A 144 16.91 -7.16 -1.88
N PRO A 145 17.94 -7.69 -1.18
CA PRO A 145 18.50 -7.01 -0.01
C PRO A 145 19.07 -5.62 -0.31
N HIS A 146 19.70 -5.41 -1.48
CA HIS A 146 20.18 -4.09 -1.91
C HIS A 146 19.01 -3.11 -2.07
N ALA A 147 17.97 -3.50 -2.80
CA ALA A 147 16.77 -2.68 -2.95
C ALA A 147 16.13 -2.36 -1.59
N ARG A 148 16.04 -3.32 -0.69
CA ARG A 148 15.51 -3.11 0.67
C ARG A 148 16.33 -2.11 1.48
N ALA A 149 17.65 -2.16 1.37
CA ALA A 149 18.55 -1.23 2.06
C ALA A 149 18.40 0.23 1.61
N GLU A 150 17.98 0.45 0.37
CA GLU A 150 17.71 1.79 -0.19
C GLU A 150 16.26 2.25 0.05
N ILE A 151 15.29 1.37 -0.17
CA ILE A 151 13.86 1.70 -0.07
C ILE A 151 13.45 1.95 1.38
N GLY A 152 13.93 1.18 2.33
CA GLY A 152 13.56 1.32 3.74
C GLY A 152 13.86 2.71 4.30
N PRO A 153 15.11 3.20 4.25
CA PRO A 153 15.45 4.56 4.65
C PRO A 153 14.70 5.64 3.87
N TYR A 154 14.47 5.43 2.57
CA TYR A 154 13.68 6.36 1.76
C TYR A 154 12.23 6.46 2.26
N LEU A 155 11.56 5.36 2.60
CA LEU A 155 10.19 5.39 3.12
C LEU A 155 10.11 6.07 4.50
N ASN A 156 11.16 5.99 5.31
CA ASN A 156 11.27 6.78 6.53
C ASN A 156 11.36 8.28 6.22
N TYR A 157 12.23 8.67 5.28
CA TYR A 157 12.31 10.04 4.80
C TYR A 157 10.96 10.53 4.22
N TYR A 158 10.30 9.70 3.40
CA TYR A 158 8.99 10.00 2.84
C TYR A 158 7.96 10.35 3.93
N ASN A 159 7.92 9.59 5.01
CA ASN A 159 6.97 9.79 6.09
C ASN A 159 7.33 10.98 7.00
N LEU A 160 8.61 11.18 7.30
CA LEU A 160 9.05 12.11 8.34
C LEU A 160 9.44 13.49 7.81
N GLU A 161 9.97 13.56 6.59
CA GLU A 161 10.64 14.78 6.09
C GLU A 161 10.10 15.25 4.73
N ARG A 162 9.75 14.32 3.83
CA ARG A 162 9.34 14.67 2.48
C ARG A 162 8.05 15.51 2.49
N ARG A 163 8.13 16.70 1.90
CA ARG A 163 6.99 17.62 1.82
C ARG A 163 6.05 17.25 0.68
N HIS A 164 4.75 17.30 0.94
CA HIS A 164 3.70 17.02 -0.02
C HIS A 164 2.83 18.26 -0.26
N SER A 165 2.70 18.69 -1.52
CA SER A 165 1.86 19.83 -1.87
C SER A 165 0.40 19.62 -1.47
N SER A 166 -0.12 18.40 -1.60
CA SER A 166 -1.48 18.04 -1.18
C SER A 166 -1.72 18.08 0.33
N LEU A 167 -0.64 18.15 1.12
CA LEU A 167 -0.67 18.24 2.58
C LEU A 167 -0.23 19.62 3.08
N GLY A 168 -0.36 20.68 2.27
CA GLY A 168 0.11 22.01 2.62
C GLY A 168 1.63 22.09 2.81
N TYR A 169 2.39 21.31 2.05
CA TYR A 169 3.85 21.19 2.12
C TYR A 169 4.38 20.65 3.46
N LEU A 170 3.56 19.91 4.19
CA LEU A 170 3.99 19.13 5.34
C LEU A 170 4.38 17.71 4.92
N SER A 171 5.19 17.05 5.75
CA SER A 171 5.37 15.60 5.62
C SER A 171 4.13 14.87 6.17
N PRO A 172 3.92 13.60 5.80
CA PRO A 172 2.80 12.82 6.34
C PRO A 172 2.73 12.82 7.86
N CYS A 173 3.86 12.63 8.53
CA CYS A 173 3.90 12.64 10.00
C CYS A 173 3.65 14.02 10.61
N GLN A 174 4.16 15.09 9.99
CA GLN A 174 3.87 16.47 10.43
C GLN A 174 2.38 16.78 10.25
N PHE A 175 1.78 16.36 9.13
CA PHE A 175 0.36 16.55 8.87
C PHE A 175 -0.53 15.84 9.88
N GLU A 176 -0.16 14.63 10.32
CA GLU A 176 -0.89 13.90 11.37
C GLU A 176 -0.76 14.52 12.77
N SER A 177 0.20 15.42 12.97
CA SER A 177 0.44 16.07 14.26
C SER A 177 -0.34 17.39 14.42
N LEU A 178 -1.08 17.82 13.40
CA LEU A 178 -1.96 18.98 13.48
C LEU A 178 -3.23 18.65 14.27
#